data_a1c02722c6756184e66a1196e228528c
#
_entry.id   a1c02722c6756184e66a1196e228528c
#
_cell.length_a   1.000
_cell.length_b   1.000
_cell.length_c   1.000
_cell.angle_alpha   90.00
_cell.angle_beta   90.00
_cell.angle_gamma   90.00
#
_symmetry.space_group_name_H-M   'P 1'
#
loop_
_entity.id
_entity.type
_entity.pdbx_description
1 polymer ?
#
loop_
_entity_poly.entity_id
_entity_poly.type
_entity_poly.pdbx_seq_one_letter_code
_entity_poly.pdbx_strand_id
1 'polypeptide(L)'
;MAILTVNAGSSSLKFSIYPTKQGSVLPSILSGSFEGLEPGGKTELRYAYQGVEHAEHFEDAGQDPFIAALMHLKELLLDIKGLPPIRAVSHRIVHGGSEFFRPTVSTDAILEKLSAMSALAPLHQPHSLDGVKAFSQVFPGIPQVLCFDTAFHKTMSHLETSLALPKEITDQGVRRYGFHGISYQYIIGELNENSNRAKDKVLMAHLGNGASLCAAIDGKSVATTMGFSALDGLMMGTRSGSLDAGVLMYLVERGYTHDQLQDLLYRKSGLLGVSTISADMRKLRSDPNPLAKEAIELFIYKIMREGGAMIACLGGLDLISFSGGIGEHDPALRSAVCKKFAWLGIELDEKLNQEAIKGLTLKISTPQSRVEVWVVPTDEGVMTAQEALNLLRS
;
A
#
# COMPACT_ATOMS: atom_id res chain seq x y z
N MET A 1 24.10 -13.18 1.74
CA MET A 1 23.21 -12.83 2.85
C MET A 1 21.90 -12.33 2.25
N ALA A 2 20.77 -12.42 2.96
CA ALA A 2 19.49 -11.97 2.46
C ALA A 2 18.64 -11.30 3.55
N ILE A 3 17.66 -10.52 3.11
CA ILE A 3 16.58 -9.99 3.95
C ILE A 3 15.29 -10.74 3.57
N LEU A 4 14.59 -11.25 4.56
CA LEU A 4 13.23 -11.75 4.42
C LEU A 4 12.27 -10.59 4.67
N THR A 5 11.44 -10.25 3.72
CA THR A 5 10.40 -9.22 3.89
C THR A 5 9.04 -9.88 4.06
N VAL A 6 8.23 -9.33 4.94
CA VAL A 6 6.91 -9.88 5.26
C VAL A 6 5.86 -8.78 5.39
N ASN A 7 4.67 -9.11 4.94
CA ASN A 7 3.49 -8.28 5.10
C ASN A 7 2.34 -9.18 5.61
N ALA A 8 2.12 -9.12 6.93
CA ALA A 8 1.10 -9.89 7.62
C ALA A 8 -0.23 -9.13 7.59
N GLY A 9 -1.24 -9.74 6.98
CA GLY A 9 -2.63 -9.32 7.00
C GLY A 9 -3.48 -10.22 7.92
N SER A 10 -4.77 -9.91 8.03
CA SER A 10 -5.71 -10.68 8.86
C SER A 10 -6.01 -12.09 8.32
N SER A 11 -5.83 -12.32 7.02
CA SER A 11 -6.17 -13.59 6.34
C SER A 11 -5.07 -14.03 5.36
N SER A 12 -3.95 -13.31 5.32
CA SER A 12 -2.86 -13.63 4.40
C SER A 12 -1.51 -13.18 4.94
N LEU A 13 -0.45 -13.85 4.48
CA LEU A 13 0.94 -13.50 4.75
C LEU A 13 1.70 -13.50 3.43
N LYS A 14 2.18 -12.34 3.01
CA LYS A 14 3.07 -12.22 1.86
C LYS A 14 4.51 -12.16 2.31
N PHE A 15 5.39 -12.83 1.56
CA PHE A 15 6.81 -12.86 1.87
C PHE A 15 7.67 -12.80 0.61
N SER A 16 8.90 -12.30 0.76
CA SER A 16 9.91 -12.35 -0.30
C SER A 16 11.32 -12.38 0.29
N ILE A 17 12.25 -13.04 -0.41
CA ILE A 17 13.67 -13.07 -0.04
C ILE A 17 14.48 -12.27 -1.04
N TYR A 18 15.17 -11.30 -0.52
CA TYR A 18 16.03 -10.39 -1.27
C TYR A 18 17.51 -10.64 -0.89
N PRO A 19 18.32 -11.19 -1.79
CA PRO A 19 19.77 -11.27 -1.58
C PRO A 19 20.38 -9.87 -1.47
N THR A 20 21.48 -9.76 -0.73
CA THR A 20 22.19 -8.49 -0.56
C THR A 20 23.64 -8.62 -1.01
N LYS A 21 24.14 -7.62 -1.73
CA LYS A 21 25.52 -7.57 -2.20
C LYS A 21 26.05 -6.12 -2.14
N GLN A 22 27.21 -5.93 -1.49
CA GLN A 22 27.90 -4.61 -1.43
C GLN A 22 27.02 -3.44 -0.96
N GLY A 23 26.00 -3.73 -0.13
CA GLY A 23 25.12 -2.71 0.43
C GLY A 23 23.87 -2.40 -0.36
N SER A 24 23.63 -3.13 -1.42
CA SER A 24 22.42 -3.06 -2.22
C SER A 24 21.59 -4.32 -2.08
N VAL A 25 20.31 -4.17 -2.18
CA VAL A 25 19.34 -5.26 -2.30
C VAL A 25 19.29 -5.68 -3.77
N LEU A 26 19.33 -6.98 -4.02
CA LEU A 26 19.19 -7.55 -5.36
C LEU A 26 17.73 -7.97 -5.59
N PRO A 27 17.29 -8.23 -6.83
CA PRO A 27 15.96 -8.77 -7.11
C PRO A 27 15.63 -10.00 -6.27
N SER A 28 14.35 -10.16 -5.92
CA SER A 28 13.90 -11.30 -5.11
C SER A 28 14.16 -12.62 -5.82
N ILE A 29 14.61 -13.62 -5.06
CA ILE A 29 14.85 -14.98 -5.55
C ILE A 29 13.74 -15.95 -5.16
N LEU A 30 12.95 -15.59 -4.17
CA LEU A 30 11.78 -16.30 -3.69
C LEU A 30 10.73 -15.27 -3.29
N SER A 31 9.52 -15.43 -3.77
CA SER A 31 8.37 -14.62 -3.34
C SER A 31 7.12 -15.49 -3.28
N GLY A 32 6.23 -15.21 -2.33
CA GLY A 32 5.00 -15.99 -2.22
C GLY A 32 3.99 -15.37 -1.25
N SER A 33 2.86 -16.05 -1.16
CA SER A 33 1.81 -15.71 -0.22
C SER A 33 1.15 -16.96 0.35
N PHE A 34 0.79 -16.86 1.61
CA PHE A 34 -0.19 -17.73 2.24
C PHE A 34 -1.53 -17.00 2.25
N GLU A 35 -2.58 -17.69 1.85
CA GLU A 35 -3.95 -17.19 1.82
C GLU A 35 -4.85 -18.11 2.64
N GLY A 36 -6.04 -17.64 3.04
CA GLY A 36 -7.00 -18.43 3.80
C GLY A 36 -6.58 -18.67 5.26
N LEU A 37 -5.85 -17.70 5.86
CA LEU A 37 -5.35 -17.79 7.25
C LEU A 37 -6.39 -17.37 8.31
N GLU A 38 -7.62 -17.04 7.90
CA GLU A 38 -8.73 -16.81 8.82
C GLU A 38 -9.25 -18.14 9.38
N PRO A 39 -9.86 -18.15 10.58
CA PRO A 39 -10.43 -19.35 11.16
C PRO A 39 -11.42 -20.05 10.23
N GLY A 40 -11.17 -21.31 9.89
CA GLY A 40 -11.98 -22.09 8.96
C GLY A 40 -11.71 -21.79 7.48
N GLY A 41 -10.73 -20.97 7.16
CA GLY A 41 -10.25 -20.74 5.80
C GLY A 41 -9.60 -21.98 5.19
N LYS A 42 -9.47 -21.99 3.86
CA LYS A 42 -8.66 -23.00 3.15
C LYS A 42 -7.28 -22.45 2.93
N THR A 43 -6.33 -22.97 3.69
CA THR A 43 -4.94 -22.51 3.64
C THR A 43 -4.26 -22.95 2.34
N GLU A 44 -3.76 -21.98 1.59
CA GLU A 44 -3.03 -22.19 0.35
C GLU A 44 -1.70 -21.41 0.39
N LEU A 45 -0.61 -22.06 0.04
CA LEU A 45 0.68 -21.43 -0.24
C LEU A 45 0.88 -21.38 -1.75
N ARG A 46 1.16 -20.19 -2.25
CA ARG A 46 1.66 -19.96 -3.61
C ARG A 46 3.00 -19.26 -3.54
N TYR A 47 4.00 -19.78 -4.23
CA TYR A 47 5.31 -19.13 -4.28
C TYR A 47 5.99 -19.33 -5.62
N ALA A 48 6.87 -18.39 -5.97
CA ALA A 48 7.77 -18.49 -7.10
C ALA A 48 9.22 -18.54 -6.61
N TYR A 49 9.98 -19.53 -7.04
CA TYR A 49 11.40 -19.66 -6.79
C TYR A 49 12.15 -19.73 -8.10
N GLN A 50 13.09 -18.78 -8.32
CA GLN A 50 13.86 -18.66 -9.56
C GLN A 50 12.99 -18.68 -10.84
N GLY A 51 11.80 -18.08 -10.78
CA GLY A 51 10.86 -17.99 -11.89
C GLY A 51 9.96 -19.22 -12.09
N VAL A 52 10.07 -20.24 -11.25
CA VAL A 52 9.18 -21.41 -11.25
C VAL A 52 8.09 -21.21 -10.20
N GLU A 53 6.83 -21.30 -10.64
CA GLU A 53 5.66 -21.17 -9.75
C GLU A 53 5.31 -22.50 -9.10
N HIS A 54 4.95 -22.45 -7.83
CA HIS A 54 4.49 -23.56 -7.01
C HIS A 54 3.21 -23.18 -6.30
N ALA A 55 2.30 -24.13 -6.12
CA ALA A 55 1.09 -23.96 -5.34
C ALA A 55 0.82 -25.25 -4.57
N GLU A 56 0.53 -25.12 -3.29
CA GLU A 56 0.23 -26.24 -2.40
C GLU A 56 -0.81 -25.85 -1.35
N HIS A 57 -1.63 -26.80 -0.95
CA HIS A 57 -2.51 -26.68 0.20
C HIS A 57 -1.84 -27.33 1.39
N PHE A 58 -1.97 -26.73 2.56
CA PHE A 58 -1.50 -27.32 3.80
C PHE A 58 -2.60 -27.26 4.86
N GLU A 59 -2.54 -28.20 5.78
CA GLU A 59 -3.47 -28.26 6.91
C GLU A 59 -2.82 -27.60 8.13
N ASP A 60 -3.60 -26.86 8.89
CA ASP A 60 -3.14 -26.21 10.14
C ASP A 60 -2.99 -27.19 11.31
N ALA A 61 -3.39 -28.46 11.13
CA ALA A 61 -3.32 -29.53 12.12
C ALA A 61 -3.95 -29.14 13.49
N GLY A 62 -4.96 -28.24 13.46
CA GLY A 62 -5.64 -27.73 14.66
C GLY A 62 -4.87 -26.65 15.42
N GLN A 63 -3.83 -26.07 14.83
CA GLN A 63 -3.11 -24.90 15.32
C GLN A 63 -3.75 -23.61 14.79
N ASP A 64 -3.30 -22.48 15.30
CA ASP A 64 -3.58 -21.19 14.68
C ASP A 64 -3.04 -21.17 13.22
N PRO A 65 -3.89 -20.91 12.21
CA PRO A 65 -3.50 -20.99 10.81
C PRO A 65 -2.30 -20.10 10.46
N PHE A 66 -2.16 -18.96 11.13
CA PHE A 66 -1.02 -18.05 10.91
C PHE A 66 0.28 -18.65 11.44
N ILE A 67 0.25 -19.28 12.63
CA ILE A 67 1.41 -19.97 13.19
C ILE A 67 1.79 -21.17 12.33
N ALA A 68 0.81 -21.95 11.86
CA ALA A 68 1.03 -23.06 10.95
C ALA A 68 1.71 -22.58 9.65
N ALA A 69 1.25 -21.48 9.06
CA ALA A 69 1.88 -20.87 7.89
C ALA A 69 3.33 -20.45 8.14
N LEU A 70 3.64 -19.89 9.33
CA LEU A 70 5.02 -19.53 9.67
C LEU A 70 5.94 -20.73 9.84
N MET A 71 5.44 -21.80 10.45
CA MET A 71 6.21 -23.04 10.58
C MET A 71 6.49 -23.66 9.21
N HIS A 72 5.48 -23.68 8.35
CA HIS A 72 5.60 -24.16 6.97
C HIS A 72 6.57 -23.28 6.16
N LEU A 73 6.51 -21.95 6.30
CA LEU A 73 7.48 -21.04 5.70
C LEU A 73 8.92 -21.39 6.16
N LYS A 74 9.12 -21.62 7.46
CA LYS A 74 10.42 -21.98 7.99
C LYS A 74 10.95 -23.28 7.38
N GLU A 75 10.12 -24.30 7.27
CA GLU A 75 10.48 -25.58 6.64
C GLU A 75 10.82 -25.37 5.16
N LEU A 76 9.99 -24.67 4.41
CA LEU A 76 10.25 -24.31 3.01
C LEU A 76 11.63 -23.62 2.86
N LEU A 77 11.95 -22.67 3.74
CA LEU A 77 13.24 -21.94 3.68
C LEU A 77 14.44 -22.83 4.00
N LEU A 78 14.26 -23.90 4.80
CA LEU A 78 15.32 -24.88 5.11
C LEU A 78 15.51 -25.89 3.98
N ASP A 79 14.43 -26.25 3.29
CA ASP A 79 14.45 -27.25 2.22
C ASP A 79 15.01 -26.73 0.90
N ILE A 80 14.88 -25.44 0.62
CA ILE A 80 15.43 -24.83 -0.57
C ILE A 80 16.93 -24.71 -0.47
N LYS A 81 17.65 -25.60 -1.15
CA LYS A 81 19.11 -25.60 -1.19
C LYS A 81 19.66 -24.35 -1.89
N GLY A 82 20.66 -23.73 -1.25
CA GLY A 82 21.37 -22.58 -1.84
C GLY A 82 20.74 -21.22 -1.52
N LEU A 83 19.70 -21.15 -0.69
CA LEU A 83 19.23 -19.88 -0.17
C LEU A 83 20.33 -19.20 0.67
N PRO A 84 20.59 -17.90 0.45
CA PRO A 84 21.54 -17.18 1.28
C PRO A 84 20.99 -17.04 2.71
N PRO A 85 21.86 -17.06 3.75
CA PRO A 85 21.42 -16.93 5.14
C PRO A 85 20.70 -15.61 5.37
N ILE A 86 19.55 -15.69 6.05
CA ILE A 86 18.70 -14.53 6.40
C ILE A 86 19.39 -13.73 7.52
N ARG A 87 19.54 -12.43 7.32
CA ARG A 87 20.19 -11.50 8.26
C ARG A 87 19.19 -10.67 9.05
N ALA A 88 18.01 -10.44 8.52
CA ALA A 88 16.90 -9.77 9.18
C ALA A 88 15.56 -10.20 8.57
N VAL A 89 14.51 -10.05 9.35
CA VAL A 89 13.13 -10.05 8.85
C VAL A 89 12.65 -8.61 8.87
N SER A 90 12.17 -8.11 7.72
CA SER A 90 11.61 -6.77 7.60
C SER A 90 10.09 -6.84 7.52
N HIS A 91 9.41 -6.13 8.40
CA HIS A 91 7.97 -6.12 8.54
C HIS A 91 7.37 -4.81 8.05
N ARG A 92 6.33 -4.88 7.22
CA ARG A 92 5.47 -3.74 6.97
C ARG A 92 4.54 -3.54 8.15
N ILE A 93 4.58 -2.35 8.76
CA ILE A 93 3.71 -1.90 9.85
C ILE A 93 2.85 -0.76 9.32
N VAL A 94 1.53 -0.91 9.46
CA VAL A 94 0.58 0.04 8.86
C VAL A 94 0.69 1.42 9.49
N HIS A 95 0.94 1.51 10.82
CA HIS A 95 0.91 2.78 11.53
C HIS A 95 2.08 2.93 12.50
N GLY A 96 2.85 4.01 12.33
CA GLY A 96 3.95 4.39 13.23
C GLY A 96 3.58 5.49 14.25
N GLY A 97 2.34 6.00 14.22
CA GLY A 97 1.95 7.14 15.05
C GLY A 97 2.75 8.40 14.73
N SER A 98 2.94 9.22 15.74
CA SER A 98 3.80 10.41 15.67
C SER A 98 5.26 10.16 16.08
N GLU A 99 5.58 8.94 16.56
CA GLU A 99 6.90 8.60 17.08
C GLU A 99 7.75 7.82 16.07
N PHE A 100 7.15 6.89 15.33
CA PHE A 100 7.87 5.96 14.47
C PHE A 100 7.76 6.36 12.99
N PHE A 101 8.74 7.08 12.51
CA PHE A 101 8.86 7.56 11.13
C PHE A 101 10.19 7.17 10.48
N ARG A 102 10.87 6.17 11.04
CA ARG A 102 12.09 5.55 10.49
C ARG A 102 12.04 4.05 10.76
N PRO A 103 12.72 3.25 9.93
CA PRO A 103 12.90 1.83 10.22
C PRO A 103 13.47 1.64 11.62
N THR A 104 12.95 0.67 12.35
CA THR A 104 13.28 0.48 13.77
C THR A 104 13.42 -1.00 14.06
N VAL A 105 14.47 -1.41 14.79
CA VAL A 105 14.59 -2.80 15.28
C VAL A 105 13.56 -3.02 16.39
N SER A 106 12.77 -4.09 16.27
CA SER A 106 11.74 -4.44 17.24
C SER A 106 12.36 -4.79 18.60
N THR A 107 11.75 -4.26 19.65
CA THR A 107 11.94 -4.66 21.05
C THR A 107 10.58 -4.73 21.72
N ASP A 108 10.48 -5.40 22.89
CA ASP A 108 9.22 -5.49 23.63
C ASP A 108 8.65 -4.10 23.94
N ALA A 109 9.50 -3.16 24.38
CA ALA A 109 9.08 -1.79 24.67
C ALA A 109 8.54 -1.04 23.43
N ILE A 110 9.08 -1.30 22.23
CA ILE A 110 8.60 -0.73 20.98
C ILE A 110 7.25 -1.37 20.60
N LEU A 111 7.13 -2.68 20.74
CA LEU A 111 5.87 -3.39 20.47
C LEU A 111 4.75 -2.96 21.42
N GLU A 112 5.04 -2.71 22.70
CA GLU A 112 4.08 -2.16 23.66
C GLU A 112 3.59 -0.77 23.24
N LYS A 113 4.51 0.14 22.86
CA LYS A 113 4.14 1.46 22.34
C LYS A 113 3.27 1.38 21.10
N LEU A 114 3.63 0.53 20.13
CA LEU A 114 2.86 0.35 18.90
C LEU A 114 1.50 -0.30 19.18
N SER A 115 1.42 -1.20 20.16
CA SER A 115 0.16 -1.81 20.60
C SER A 115 -0.79 -0.78 21.22
N ALA A 116 -0.27 0.17 21.99
CA ALA A 116 -1.07 1.28 22.53
C ALA A 116 -1.68 2.17 21.44
N MET A 117 -1.10 2.17 20.23
CA MET A 117 -1.61 2.90 19.05
C MET A 117 -2.59 2.09 18.20
N SER A 118 -2.98 0.87 18.60
CA SER A 118 -3.84 -0.02 17.79
C SER A 118 -5.20 0.61 17.45
N ALA A 119 -5.69 1.55 18.28
CA ALA A 119 -6.90 2.32 17.99
C ALA A 119 -6.80 3.19 16.71
N LEU A 120 -5.59 3.55 16.26
CA LEU A 120 -5.36 4.31 15.02
C LEU A 120 -5.56 3.47 13.74
N ALA A 121 -5.37 2.15 13.84
CA ALA A 121 -5.54 1.21 12.72
C ALA A 121 -6.06 -0.16 13.22
N PRO A 122 -7.27 -0.23 13.79
CA PRO A 122 -7.74 -1.38 14.58
C PRO A 122 -7.85 -2.67 13.76
N LEU A 123 -8.08 -2.57 12.45
CA LEU A 123 -8.18 -3.72 11.55
C LEU A 123 -6.83 -4.29 11.07
N HIS A 124 -5.71 -3.57 11.28
CA HIS A 124 -4.43 -3.92 10.68
C HIS A 124 -3.30 -3.99 11.71
N GLN A 125 -3.23 -3.02 12.62
CA GLN A 125 -2.12 -2.88 13.57
C GLN A 125 -1.93 -4.11 14.47
N PRO A 126 -3.00 -4.67 15.11
CA PRO A 126 -2.85 -5.85 15.94
C PRO A 126 -2.23 -7.04 15.18
N HIS A 127 -2.77 -7.36 14.00
CA HIS A 127 -2.28 -8.48 13.18
C HIS A 127 -0.82 -8.29 12.75
N SER A 128 -0.43 -7.06 12.36
CA SER A 128 0.95 -6.78 12.01
C SER A 128 1.90 -7.00 13.20
N LEU A 129 1.52 -6.58 14.42
CA LEU A 129 2.34 -6.73 15.61
C LEU A 129 2.41 -8.19 16.09
N ASP A 130 1.31 -8.93 16.00
CA ASP A 130 1.28 -10.35 16.32
C ASP A 130 2.16 -11.13 15.32
N GLY A 131 2.16 -10.73 14.05
CA GLY A 131 3.10 -11.24 13.06
C GLY A 131 4.55 -11.04 13.48
N VAL A 132 4.95 -9.84 13.93
CA VAL A 132 6.31 -9.58 14.41
C VAL A 132 6.70 -10.49 15.56
N LYS A 133 5.81 -10.65 16.56
CA LYS A 133 6.05 -11.55 17.72
C LYS A 133 6.24 -13.00 17.28
N ALA A 134 5.35 -13.48 16.41
CA ALA A 134 5.42 -14.84 15.90
C ALA A 134 6.71 -15.08 15.10
N PHE A 135 7.11 -14.15 14.23
CA PHE A 135 8.38 -14.25 13.51
C PHE A 135 9.58 -14.24 14.45
N SER A 136 9.58 -13.43 15.52
CA SER A 136 10.65 -13.45 16.54
C SER A 136 10.80 -14.81 17.21
N GLN A 137 9.70 -15.52 17.44
CA GLN A 137 9.72 -16.86 18.04
C GLN A 137 10.21 -17.93 17.06
N VAL A 138 9.77 -17.86 15.80
CA VAL A 138 10.11 -18.85 14.77
C VAL A 138 11.55 -18.67 14.26
N PHE A 139 12.04 -17.43 14.22
CA PHE A 139 13.39 -17.05 13.77
C PHE A 139 14.20 -16.39 14.92
N PRO A 140 14.54 -17.15 15.98
CA PRO A 140 15.22 -16.57 17.13
C PRO A 140 16.61 -16.04 16.77
N GLY A 141 16.97 -14.90 17.34
CA GLY A 141 18.26 -14.24 17.12
C GLY A 141 18.38 -13.47 15.79
N ILE A 142 17.36 -13.51 14.93
CA ILE A 142 17.32 -12.71 13.71
C ILE A 142 16.61 -11.39 14.01
N PRO A 143 17.26 -10.22 13.77
CA PRO A 143 16.63 -8.91 13.97
C PRO A 143 15.33 -8.76 13.20
N GLN A 144 14.28 -8.28 13.88
CA GLN A 144 13.00 -7.93 13.29
C GLN A 144 12.97 -6.42 13.06
N VAL A 145 12.93 -5.97 11.82
CA VAL A 145 12.94 -4.55 11.44
C VAL A 145 11.53 -4.12 11.06
N LEU A 146 11.06 -3.03 11.65
CA LEU A 146 9.73 -2.48 11.43
C LEU A 146 9.83 -1.29 10.46
N CYS A 147 9.11 -1.35 9.34
CA CYS A 147 8.99 -0.30 8.33
C CYS A 147 7.55 0.21 8.29
N PHE A 148 7.34 1.52 8.34
CA PHE A 148 6.03 2.11 8.60
C PHE A 148 5.44 2.77 7.36
N ASP A 149 4.19 2.44 7.01
CA ASP A 149 3.46 3.05 5.89
C ASP A 149 3.27 4.56 6.03
N THR A 150 3.21 5.05 7.27
CA THR A 150 3.03 6.47 7.56
C THR A 150 4.33 7.30 7.48
N ALA A 151 5.49 6.64 7.44
CA ALA A 151 6.79 7.29 7.61
C ALA A 151 7.12 8.31 6.51
N PHE A 152 6.78 8.04 5.25
CA PHE A 152 7.02 8.91 4.11
C PHE A 152 6.34 10.28 4.27
N HIS A 153 5.18 10.31 4.92
CA HIS A 153 4.34 11.49 5.07
C HIS A 153 4.73 12.42 6.23
N LYS A 154 5.81 12.10 6.97
CA LYS A 154 6.29 12.94 8.09
C LYS A 154 6.67 14.36 7.70
N THR A 155 6.91 14.60 6.40
CA THR A 155 7.31 15.90 5.87
C THR A 155 6.15 16.83 5.56
N MET A 156 4.91 16.35 5.66
CA MET A 156 3.71 17.18 5.51
C MET A 156 3.68 18.29 6.58
N SER A 157 3.23 19.46 6.17
CA SER A 157 3.11 20.61 7.07
C SER A 157 2.08 20.37 8.19
N HIS A 158 2.19 21.13 9.27
CA HIS A 158 1.19 21.11 10.33
C HIS A 158 -0.22 21.43 9.80
N LEU A 159 -0.34 22.37 8.86
CA LEU A 159 -1.64 22.71 8.25
C LEU A 159 -2.25 21.54 7.47
N GLU A 160 -1.44 20.83 6.69
CA GLU A 160 -1.92 19.65 5.93
C GLU A 160 -2.36 18.52 6.86
N THR A 161 -1.68 18.37 7.98
CA THR A 161 -1.98 17.28 8.91
C THR A 161 -3.06 17.62 9.95
N SER A 162 -3.44 18.90 10.08
CA SER A 162 -4.44 19.33 11.04
C SER A 162 -5.85 19.00 10.59
N LEU A 163 -6.69 18.60 11.53
CA LEU A 163 -8.13 18.47 11.36
C LEU A 163 -8.83 19.63 12.07
N ALA A 164 -9.91 20.14 11.49
CA ALA A 164 -10.71 21.23 12.05
C ALA A 164 -11.58 20.74 13.23
N LEU A 165 -10.93 20.22 14.26
CA LEU A 165 -11.54 19.71 15.49
C LEU A 165 -11.03 20.49 16.71
N PRO A 166 -11.76 20.45 17.84
CA PRO A 166 -11.29 21.04 19.10
C PRO A 166 -9.89 20.53 19.47
N LYS A 167 -9.10 21.44 20.04
CA LYS A 167 -7.69 21.15 20.39
C LYS A 167 -7.55 19.97 21.36
N GLU A 168 -8.48 19.80 22.29
CA GLU A 168 -8.52 18.67 23.21
C GLU A 168 -8.61 17.31 22.54
N ILE A 169 -9.15 17.24 21.29
CA ILE A 169 -9.19 16.03 20.49
C ILE A 169 -7.91 15.87 19.69
N THR A 170 -7.45 16.94 19.05
CA THR A 170 -6.25 16.88 18.22
C THR A 170 -4.98 16.64 19.03
N ASP A 171 -4.92 17.11 20.28
CA ASP A 171 -3.82 16.85 21.21
C ASP A 171 -3.69 15.36 21.60
N GLN A 172 -4.73 14.56 21.37
CA GLN A 172 -4.70 13.09 21.54
C GLN A 172 -4.07 12.36 20.31
N GLY A 173 -3.52 13.09 19.36
CA GLY A 173 -2.93 12.53 18.14
C GLY A 173 -3.92 12.33 17.00
N VAL A 174 -5.13 12.93 17.09
CA VAL A 174 -6.12 12.89 16.02
C VAL A 174 -5.74 13.90 14.93
N ARG A 175 -5.06 13.39 13.89
CA ARG A 175 -4.52 14.17 12.78
C ARG A 175 -4.47 13.34 11.50
N ARG A 176 -4.18 13.95 10.35
CA ARG A 176 -3.81 13.21 9.13
C ARG A 176 -2.43 12.58 9.29
N TYR A 177 -2.31 11.30 8.96
CA TYR A 177 -1.05 10.55 8.93
C TYR A 177 -0.62 10.22 7.50
N GLY A 178 -1.54 9.75 6.66
CA GLY A 178 -1.24 9.21 5.33
C GLY A 178 -0.72 7.77 5.39
N PHE A 179 -0.88 7.03 4.30
CA PHE A 179 -0.50 5.62 4.19
C PHE A 179 0.08 5.34 2.81
N HIS A 180 0.43 4.08 2.52
CA HIS A 180 1.17 3.66 1.33
C HIS A 180 2.54 4.34 1.21
N GLY A 181 3.10 4.83 2.31
CA GLY A 181 4.36 5.57 2.30
C GLY A 181 5.54 4.75 1.79
N ILE A 182 5.58 3.45 2.06
CA ILE A 182 6.61 2.53 1.56
C ILE A 182 6.55 2.47 0.03
N SER A 183 5.33 2.37 -0.54
CA SER A 183 5.13 2.41 -1.99
C SER A 183 5.57 3.75 -2.58
N TYR A 184 5.17 4.87 -1.98
CA TYR A 184 5.58 6.21 -2.46
C TYR A 184 7.09 6.44 -2.38
N GLN A 185 7.74 5.92 -1.37
CA GLN A 185 9.19 5.98 -1.25
C GLN A 185 9.88 5.19 -2.37
N TYR A 186 9.35 4.02 -2.73
CA TYR A 186 9.82 3.25 -3.87
C TYR A 186 9.61 4.01 -5.19
N ILE A 187 8.37 4.48 -5.43
CA ILE A 187 8.01 5.19 -6.66
C ILE A 187 8.88 6.41 -6.89
N ILE A 188 9.10 7.23 -5.85
CA ILE A 188 9.94 8.44 -6.01
C ILE A 188 11.42 8.08 -6.21
N GLY A 189 11.88 6.96 -5.64
CA GLY A 189 13.21 6.40 -5.91
C GLY A 189 13.39 6.06 -7.39
N GLU A 190 12.46 5.28 -7.95
CA GLU A 190 12.45 4.92 -9.37
C GLU A 190 12.37 6.16 -10.29
N LEU A 191 11.51 7.12 -9.93
CA LEU A 191 11.40 8.36 -10.71
C LEU A 191 12.70 9.18 -10.69
N ASN A 192 13.42 9.24 -9.58
CA ASN A 192 14.71 9.93 -9.49
C ASN A 192 15.78 9.34 -10.42
N GLU A 193 15.73 8.03 -10.67
CA GLU A 193 16.66 7.37 -11.59
C GLU A 193 16.26 7.56 -13.07
N ASN A 194 14.98 7.85 -13.35
CA ASN A 194 14.44 7.83 -14.70
C ASN A 194 13.97 9.19 -15.22
N SER A 195 13.74 10.19 -14.37
CA SER A 195 13.21 11.50 -14.75
C SER A 195 13.92 12.66 -14.06
N ASN A 196 14.30 13.66 -14.83
CA ASN A 196 14.84 14.93 -14.29
C ASN A 196 13.76 15.76 -13.57
N ARG A 197 12.47 15.41 -13.71
CA ARG A 197 11.33 16.09 -13.06
C ARG A 197 10.88 15.43 -11.76
N ALA A 198 11.54 14.38 -11.32
CA ALA A 198 11.16 13.67 -10.09
C ALA A 198 11.26 14.53 -8.81
N LYS A 199 12.01 15.65 -8.87
CA LYS A 199 12.12 16.62 -7.76
C LYS A 199 11.18 17.82 -7.86
N ASP A 200 10.49 17.96 -9.00
CA ASP A 200 9.54 19.03 -9.22
C ASP A 200 8.17 18.71 -8.56
N LYS A 201 7.08 19.14 -9.14
CA LYS A 201 5.71 18.93 -8.65
C LYS A 201 5.17 17.58 -9.12
N VAL A 202 5.25 16.58 -8.27
CA VAL A 202 4.93 15.19 -8.58
C VAL A 202 3.62 14.77 -7.92
N LEU A 203 2.71 14.19 -8.69
CA LEU A 203 1.53 13.50 -8.20
C LEU A 203 1.71 11.99 -8.39
N MET A 204 1.77 11.23 -7.33
CA MET A 204 1.85 9.78 -7.35
C MET A 204 0.48 9.16 -7.06
N ALA A 205 0.01 8.27 -7.92
CA ALA A 205 -1.26 7.57 -7.81
C ALA A 205 -1.01 6.08 -7.56
N HIS A 206 -1.09 5.65 -6.31
CA HIS A 206 -1.10 4.25 -5.94
C HIS A 206 -2.54 3.74 -6.01
N LEU A 207 -2.87 2.98 -7.05
CA LEU A 207 -4.21 2.49 -7.35
C LEU A 207 -4.24 0.97 -7.36
N GLY A 208 -4.76 0.40 -6.28
CA GLY A 208 -4.97 -1.03 -6.09
C GLY A 208 -6.32 -1.30 -5.42
N ASN A 209 -6.45 -2.41 -4.70
CA ASN A 209 -7.62 -2.64 -3.85
C ASN A 209 -7.71 -1.58 -2.73
N GLY A 210 -6.56 -1.16 -2.14
CA GLY A 210 -6.41 0.12 -1.48
C GLY A 210 -5.92 1.15 -2.51
N ALA A 211 -6.37 2.40 -2.41
CA ALA A 211 -6.00 3.46 -3.34
C ALA A 211 -5.76 4.78 -2.62
N SER A 212 -4.73 5.50 -3.03
CA SER A 212 -4.45 6.85 -2.55
C SER A 212 -3.66 7.66 -3.57
N LEU A 213 -3.63 8.97 -3.39
CA LEU A 213 -2.75 9.90 -4.09
C LEU A 213 -1.79 10.53 -3.09
N CYS A 214 -0.58 10.83 -3.56
CA CYS A 214 0.40 11.61 -2.81
C CYS A 214 0.99 12.70 -3.70
N ALA A 215 0.95 13.92 -3.22
CA ALA A 215 1.64 15.07 -3.79
C ALA A 215 3.04 15.19 -3.16
N ALA A 216 4.07 15.32 -3.98
CA ALA A 216 5.46 15.44 -3.53
C ALA A 216 6.21 16.57 -4.23
N ILE A 217 7.13 17.21 -3.52
CA ILE A 217 8.11 18.17 -4.02
C ILE A 217 9.47 17.80 -3.44
N ASP A 218 10.52 17.84 -4.24
CA ASP A 218 11.88 17.46 -3.84
C ASP A 218 11.92 16.05 -3.21
N GLY A 219 11.11 15.13 -3.73
CA GLY A 219 10.99 13.76 -3.24
C GLY A 219 10.31 13.61 -1.87
N LYS A 220 9.70 14.68 -1.32
CA LYS A 220 9.07 14.72 -0.01
C LYS A 220 7.56 14.87 -0.14
N SER A 221 6.81 14.10 0.64
CA SER A 221 5.34 14.24 0.73
C SER A 221 4.95 15.62 1.23
N VAL A 222 4.08 16.31 0.49
CA VAL A 222 3.49 17.59 0.90
C VAL A 222 2.00 17.47 1.20
N ALA A 223 1.30 16.51 0.57
CA ALA A 223 -0.10 16.19 0.82
C ALA A 223 -0.41 14.76 0.40
N THR A 224 -1.45 14.16 0.98
CA THR A 224 -1.93 12.83 0.61
C THR A 224 -3.43 12.69 0.88
N THR A 225 -4.10 11.81 0.13
CA THR A 225 -5.55 11.64 0.24
C THR A 225 -5.98 10.81 1.45
N MET A 226 -5.21 9.81 1.89
CA MET A 226 -5.52 9.09 3.11
C MET A 226 -5.29 9.99 4.33
N GLY A 227 -6.18 9.88 5.32
CA GLY A 227 -6.26 10.81 6.45
C GLY A 227 -5.71 10.26 7.76
N PHE A 228 -6.54 10.36 8.80
CA PHE A 228 -6.33 9.74 10.11
C PHE A 228 -6.25 8.21 9.99
N SER A 229 -7.07 7.64 9.14
CA SER A 229 -7.08 6.21 8.85
C SER A 229 -6.92 5.95 7.34
N ALA A 230 -6.68 4.70 6.97
CA ALA A 230 -6.63 4.25 5.57
C ALA A 230 -8.04 4.12 4.93
N LEU A 231 -9.09 4.59 5.60
CA LEU A 231 -10.45 4.66 5.06
C LEU A 231 -10.67 5.93 4.23
N ASP A 232 -10.05 7.04 4.62
CA ASP A 232 -10.22 8.35 4.00
C ASP A 232 -9.61 8.44 2.59
N GLY A 233 -10.02 9.43 1.82
CA GLY A 233 -9.47 9.74 0.51
C GLY A 233 -10.25 9.13 -0.65
N LEU A 234 -9.56 8.40 -1.52
CA LEU A 234 -10.17 7.80 -2.72
C LEU A 234 -11.20 6.72 -2.39
N MET A 235 -12.20 6.57 -3.24
CA MET A 235 -12.98 5.34 -3.34
C MET A 235 -12.02 4.18 -3.66
N MET A 236 -12.21 3.03 -3.03
CA MET A 236 -11.32 1.85 -3.16
C MET A 236 -12.11 0.62 -3.58
N GLY A 237 -11.50 -0.55 -3.57
CA GLY A 237 -12.19 -1.81 -3.90
C GLY A 237 -13.43 -2.05 -3.03
N THR A 238 -13.29 -1.93 -1.71
CA THR A 238 -14.36 -2.17 -0.73
C THR A 238 -14.57 -1.02 0.25
N ARG A 239 -13.69 0.00 0.26
CA ARG A 239 -13.75 1.14 1.18
C ARG A 239 -14.41 2.33 0.50
N SER A 240 -15.19 3.09 1.27
CA SER A 240 -15.95 4.25 0.78
C SER A 240 -15.05 5.40 0.29
N GLY A 241 -13.87 5.56 0.88
CA GLY A 241 -13.13 6.82 0.79
C GLY A 241 -13.80 7.93 1.60
N SER A 242 -13.44 9.18 1.30
CA SER A 242 -13.97 10.36 1.98
C SER A 242 -15.50 10.44 1.87
N LEU A 243 -16.14 10.62 3.01
CA LEU A 243 -17.59 10.68 3.16
C LEU A 243 -17.95 11.89 4.04
N ASP A 244 -19.12 12.48 3.82
CA ASP A 244 -19.67 13.49 4.70
C ASP A 244 -19.95 12.87 6.08
N ALA A 245 -19.41 13.46 7.14
CA ALA A 245 -19.63 13.01 8.52
C ALA A 245 -21.12 12.98 8.92
N GLY A 246 -21.96 13.83 8.31
CA GLY A 246 -23.41 13.82 8.48
C GLY A 246 -24.07 12.51 8.06
N VAL A 247 -23.48 11.80 7.09
CA VAL A 247 -23.94 10.44 6.70
C VAL A 247 -23.74 9.45 7.84
N LEU A 248 -22.63 9.55 8.58
CA LEU A 248 -22.37 8.67 9.72
C LEU A 248 -23.40 8.92 10.84
N MET A 249 -23.69 10.19 11.16
CA MET A 249 -24.71 10.56 12.13
C MET A 249 -26.09 10.04 11.74
N TYR A 250 -26.48 10.22 10.45
CA TYR A 250 -27.72 9.69 9.89
C TYR A 250 -27.82 8.16 10.05
N LEU A 251 -26.74 7.42 9.77
CA LEU A 251 -26.75 5.96 9.92
C LEU A 251 -26.85 5.53 11.39
N VAL A 252 -26.18 6.22 12.31
CA VAL A 252 -26.32 5.98 13.77
C VAL A 252 -27.77 6.21 14.22
N GLU A 253 -28.43 7.28 13.78
CA GLU A 253 -29.86 7.55 14.06
C GLU A 253 -30.78 6.47 13.49
N ARG A 254 -30.37 5.77 12.43
CA ARG A 254 -31.03 4.59 11.86
C ARG A 254 -30.72 3.27 12.59
N GLY A 255 -29.96 3.32 13.68
CA GLY A 255 -29.67 2.18 14.52
C GLY A 255 -28.44 1.36 14.08
N TYR A 256 -27.61 1.87 13.17
CA TYR A 256 -26.36 1.21 12.83
C TYR A 256 -25.40 1.25 14.02
N THR A 257 -24.90 0.09 14.43
CA THR A 257 -23.87 -0.02 15.47
C THR A 257 -22.50 0.36 14.91
N HIS A 258 -21.51 0.59 15.80
CA HIS A 258 -20.13 0.81 15.44
C HIS A 258 -19.59 -0.28 14.48
N ASP A 259 -19.81 -1.56 14.80
CA ASP A 259 -19.32 -2.68 14.02
C ASP A 259 -19.99 -2.77 12.63
N GLN A 260 -21.28 -2.46 12.57
CA GLN A 260 -22.00 -2.37 11.30
C GLN A 260 -21.49 -1.23 10.42
N LEU A 261 -21.17 -0.08 11.01
CA LEU A 261 -20.56 1.05 10.28
C LEU A 261 -19.16 0.69 9.81
N GLN A 262 -18.35 0.06 10.65
CA GLN A 262 -17.01 -0.38 10.28
C GLN A 262 -17.07 -1.38 9.12
N ASP A 263 -17.93 -2.39 9.19
CA ASP A 263 -18.11 -3.38 8.13
C ASP A 263 -18.61 -2.74 6.82
N LEU A 264 -19.61 -1.84 6.91
CA LEU A 264 -20.15 -1.11 5.78
C LEU A 264 -19.04 -0.32 5.06
N LEU A 265 -18.28 0.50 5.79
CA LEU A 265 -17.35 1.47 5.21
C LEU A 265 -16.04 0.84 4.73
N TYR A 266 -15.56 -0.21 5.39
CA TYR A 266 -14.31 -0.88 5.03
C TYR A 266 -14.48 -2.06 4.07
N ARG A 267 -15.62 -2.77 4.11
CA ARG A 267 -15.77 -4.07 3.43
C ARG A 267 -16.91 -4.12 2.42
N LYS A 268 -17.93 -3.27 2.54
CA LYS A 268 -19.16 -3.32 1.72
C LYS A 268 -19.40 -2.08 0.86
N SER A 269 -18.46 -1.15 0.85
CA SER A 269 -18.50 0.09 0.05
C SER A 269 -17.60 0.02 -1.18
N GLY A 270 -17.17 1.15 -1.68
CA GLY A 270 -16.23 1.23 -2.80
C GLY A 270 -16.77 0.67 -4.11
N LEU A 271 -15.88 0.12 -4.93
CA LEU A 271 -16.25 -0.53 -6.20
C LEU A 271 -17.27 -1.63 -5.99
N LEU A 272 -17.10 -2.45 -4.95
CA LEU A 272 -18.04 -3.51 -4.60
C LEU A 272 -19.41 -2.95 -4.26
N GLY A 273 -19.48 -1.97 -3.37
CA GLY A 273 -20.76 -1.41 -2.89
C GLY A 273 -21.53 -0.70 -3.98
N VAL A 274 -20.87 0.08 -4.84
CA VAL A 274 -21.50 0.81 -5.92
C VAL A 274 -21.91 -0.11 -7.07
N SER A 275 -21.04 -1.05 -7.46
CA SER A 275 -21.36 -1.99 -8.54
C SER A 275 -22.32 -3.09 -8.12
N THR A 276 -22.33 -3.46 -6.84
CA THR A 276 -22.96 -4.68 -6.29
C THR A 276 -22.43 -5.99 -6.89
N ILE A 277 -21.33 -5.93 -7.65
CA ILE A 277 -20.80 -7.04 -8.45
C ILE A 277 -19.44 -7.48 -7.90
N SER A 278 -18.45 -6.56 -7.87
CA SER A 278 -17.08 -6.92 -7.52
C SER A 278 -16.24 -5.72 -7.06
N ALA A 279 -15.24 -5.99 -6.22
CA ALA A 279 -14.15 -5.06 -5.92
C ALA A 279 -13.04 -5.08 -6.98
N ASP A 280 -13.02 -6.09 -7.87
CA ASP A 280 -12.00 -6.28 -8.88
C ASP A 280 -12.32 -5.50 -10.16
N MET A 281 -11.49 -4.48 -10.47
CA MET A 281 -11.63 -3.63 -11.65
C MET A 281 -11.66 -4.45 -12.97
N ARG A 282 -10.92 -5.56 -13.05
CA ARG A 282 -10.87 -6.42 -14.26
C ARG A 282 -12.24 -7.07 -14.50
N LYS A 283 -12.91 -7.55 -13.44
CA LYS A 283 -14.25 -8.13 -13.52
C LYS A 283 -15.27 -7.05 -13.92
N LEU A 284 -15.19 -5.86 -13.33
CA LEU A 284 -16.07 -4.75 -13.67
C LEU A 284 -15.88 -4.30 -15.13
N ARG A 285 -14.65 -4.28 -15.64
CA ARG A 285 -14.38 -3.93 -17.06
C ARG A 285 -15.03 -4.89 -18.05
N SER A 286 -15.15 -6.17 -17.70
CA SER A 286 -15.74 -7.21 -18.57
C SER A 286 -17.25 -7.39 -18.35
N ASP A 287 -17.82 -6.78 -17.33
CA ASP A 287 -19.23 -6.94 -16.99
C ASP A 287 -20.11 -5.95 -17.77
N PRO A 288 -21.15 -6.41 -18.51
CA PRO A 288 -22.03 -5.55 -19.28
C PRO A 288 -23.04 -4.78 -18.42
N ASN A 289 -23.12 -5.04 -17.12
CA ASN A 289 -24.07 -4.38 -16.23
C ASN A 289 -23.77 -2.88 -16.13
N PRO A 290 -24.78 -1.99 -16.29
CA PRO A 290 -24.60 -0.54 -16.13
C PRO A 290 -23.97 -0.12 -14.79
N LEU A 291 -24.24 -0.83 -13.69
CA LEU A 291 -23.66 -0.56 -12.38
C LEU A 291 -22.14 -0.78 -12.34
N ALA A 292 -21.60 -1.71 -13.14
CA ALA A 292 -20.17 -1.88 -13.29
C ALA A 292 -19.53 -0.63 -13.92
N LYS A 293 -20.13 -0.11 -14.99
CA LYS A 293 -19.69 1.13 -15.63
C LYS A 293 -19.78 2.33 -14.69
N GLU A 294 -20.89 2.48 -13.97
CA GLU A 294 -21.09 3.56 -13.00
C GLU A 294 -20.01 3.54 -11.90
N ALA A 295 -19.71 2.37 -11.35
CA ALA A 295 -18.66 2.23 -10.34
C ALA A 295 -17.29 2.65 -10.86
N ILE A 296 -16.93 2.27 -12.10
CA ILE A 296 -15.68 2.67 -12.76
C ILE A 296 -15.63 4.19 -12.98
N GLU A 297 -16.72 4.77 -13.49
CA GLU A 297 -16.80 6.20 -13.74
C GLU A 297 -16.71 7.01 -12.45
N LEU A 298 -17.34 6.55 -11.36
CA LEU A 298 -17.23 7.17 -10.04
C LEU A 298 -15.81 7.08 -9.50
N PHE A 299 -15.14 5.94 -9.66
CA PHE A 299 -13.75 5.75 -9.25
C PHE A 299 -12.81 6.74 -9.96
N ILE A 300 -12.94 6.87 -11.29
CA ILE A 300 -12.18 7.84 -12.10
C ILE A 300 -12.50 9.28 -11.69
N TYR A 301 -13.77 9.58 -11.43
CA TYR A 301 -14.20 10.92 -10.98
C TYR A 301 -13.58 11.29 -9.63
N LYS A 302 -13.54 10.34 -8.67
CA LYS A 302 -12.90 10.56 -7.37
C LYS A 302 -11.39 10.79 -7.51
N ILE A 303 -10.69 10.06 -8.37
CA ILE A 303 -9.27 10.30 -8.67
C ILE A 303 -9.06 11.70 -9.23
N MET A 304 -9.89 12.13 -10.19
CA MET A 304 -9.79 13.46 -10.79
C MET A 304 -10.04 14.56 -9.75
N ARG A 305 -11.07 14.42 -8.92
CA ARG A 305 -11.43 15.42 -7.90
C ARG A 305 -10.34 15.57 -6.85
N GLU A 306 -9.91 14.46 -6.24
CA GLU A 306 -8.87 14.47 -5.20
C GLU A 306 -7.50 14.82 -5.82
N GLY A 307 -7.21 14.34 -7.02
CA GLY A 307 -6.02 14.73 -7.77
C GLY A 307 -5.95 16.23 -8.05
N GLY A 308 -7.08 16.86 -8.40
CA GLY A 308 -7.18 18.30 -8.53
C GLY A 308 -6.82 19.06 -7.24
N ALA A 309 -7.30 18.56 -6.08
CA ALA A 309 -6.93 19.11 -4.78
C ALA A 309 -5.43 18.96 -4.50
N MET A 310 -4.85 17.79 -4.77
CA MET A 310 -3.40 17.55 -4.60
C MET A 310 -2.57 18.46 -5.53
N ILE A 311 -3.01 18.66 -6.78
CA ILE A 311 -2.35 19.57 -7.75
C ILE A 311 -2.41 21.02 -7.27
N ALA A 312 -3.50 21.44 -6.62
CA ALA A 312 -3.58 22.76 -5.99
C ALA A 312 -2.58 22.90 -4.82
N CYS A 313 -2.40 21.86 -3.99
CA CYS A 313 -1.39 21.84 -2.93
C CYS A 313 0.04 21.95 -3.50
N LEU A 314 0.30 21.39 -4.68
CA LEU A 314 1.58 21.52 -5.41
C LEU A 314 1.77 22.89 -6.07
N GLY A 315 0.68 23.65 -6.31
CA GLY A 315 0.70 24.86 -7.12
C GLY A 315 1.00 24.58 -8.60
N GLY A 316 0.59 23.42 -9.12
CA GLY A 316 0.79 22.95 -10.49
C GLY A 316 1.18 21.48 -10.55
N LEU A 317 1.54 21.00 -11.75
CA LEU A 317 1.95 19.61 -11.96
C LEU A 317 3.03 19.53 -13.02
N ASP A 318 4.11 18.80 -12.75
CA ASP A 318 5.20 18.53 -13.68
C ASP A 318 5.29 17.05 -14.05
N LEU A 319 4.86 16.15 -13.14
CA LEU A 319 4.88 14.72 -13.34
C LEU A 319 3.71 14.04 -12.62
N ILE A 320 3.07 13.07 -13.27
CA ILE A 320 2.13 12.13 -12.65
C ILE A 320 2.63 10.70 -12.86
N SER A 321 2.54 9.86 -11.82
CA SER A 321 2.85 8.43 -11.91
C SER A 321 1.67 7.56 -11.48
N PHE A 322 1.53 6.40 -12.13
CA PHE A 322 0.54 5.37 -11.84
C PHE A 322 1.23 4.11 -11.35
N SER A 323 0.76 3.57 -10.23
CA SER A 323 1.29 2.39 -9.55
C SER A 323 0.17 1.60 -8.90
N GLY A 324 0.49 0.43 -8.35
CA GLY A 324 -0.49 -0.50 -7.80
C GLY A 324 -1.26 -1.22 -8.90
N GLY A 325 -1.90 -2.34 -8.55
CA GLY A 325 -2.42 -3.29 -9.53
C GLY A 325 -3.37 -2.69 -10.58
N ILE A 326 -4.20 -1.70 -10.22
CA ILE A 326 -5.08 -1.00 -11.17
C ILE A 326 -4.26 0.04 -11.96
N GLY A 327 -3.41 0.83 -11.28
CA GLY A 327 -2.60 1.86 -11.93
C GLY A 327 -1.62 1.28 -12.96
N GLU A 328 -1.05 0.12 -12.67
CA GLU A 328 -0.07 -0.56 -13.53
C GLU A 328 -0.72 -1.29 -14.72
N HIS A 329 -1.91 -1.90 -14.52
CA HIS A 329 -2.46 -2.86 -15.49
C HIS A 329 -3.74 -2.39 -16.18
N ASP A 330 -4.27 -1.18 -15.90
CA ASP A 330 -5.47 -0.64 -16.55
C ASP A 330 -5.14 0.59 -17.41
N PRO A 331 -4.72 0.42 -18.68
CA PRO A 331 -4.42 1.53 -19.57
C PRO A 331 -5.64 2.41 -19.87
N ALA A 332 -6.85 1.84 -19.86
CA ALA A 332 -8.07 2.62 -20.08
C ALA A 332 -8.35 3.60 -18.92
N LEU A 333 -8.05 3.19 -17.68
CA LEU A 333 -8.14 4.07 -16.52
C LEU A 333 -7.12 5.21 -16.63
N ARG A 334 -5.86 4.90 -16.92
CA ARG A 334 -4.80 5.92 -17.08
C ARG A 334 -5.17 6.94 -18.15
N SER A 335 -5.64 6.48 -19.33
CA SER A 335 -6.13 7.35 -20.40
C SER A 335 -7.29 8.23 -19.93
N ALA A 336 -8.27 7.66 -19.23
CA ALA A 336 -9.41 8.42 -18.72
C ALA A 336 -9.01 9.49 -17.70
N VAL A 337 -8.11 9.17 -16.77
CA VAL A 337 -7.58 10.13 -15.77
C VAL A 337 -6.77 11.23 -16.47
N CYS A 338 -5.85 10.87 -17.38
CA CYS A 338 -5.03 11.84 -18.12
C CYS A 338 -5.92 12.81 -18.96
N LYS A 339 -6.99 12.30 -19.59
CA LYS A 339 -7.96 13.15 -20.30
C LYS A 339 -8.66 14.18 -19.38
N LYS A 340 -8.96 13.81 -18.14
CA LYS A 340 -9.52 14.76 -17.15
C LYS A 340 -8.52 15.85 -16.75
N PHE A 341 -7.22 15.60 -16.88
CA PHE A 341 -6.15 16.56 -16.60
C PHE A 341 -5.51 17.16 -17.86
N ALA A 342 -6.11 16.97 -19.07
CA ALA A 342 -5.58 17.51 -20.33
C ALA A 342 -5.38 19.04 -20.31
N TRP A 343 -6.17 19.76 -19.51
CA TRP A 343 -6.02 21.22 -19.31
C TRP A 343 -4.70 21.64 -18.68
N LEU A 344 -3.93 20.71 -18.08
CA LEU A 344 -2.57 20.92 -17.58
C LEU A 344 -1.51 20.73 -18.67
N GLY A 345 -1.91 20.33 -19.87
CA GLY A 345 -1.01 20.05 -20.99
C GLY A 345 -0.47 18.61 -20.96
N ILE A 346 -1.23 17.68 -20.38
CA ILE A 346 -0.93 16.25 -20.46
C ILE A 346 -1.29 15.76 -21.86
N GLU A 347 -0.31 15.14 -22.52
CA GLU A 347 -0.49 14.41 -23.78
C GLU A 347 0.04 12.99 -23.62
N LEU A 348 -0.89 12.01 -23.69
CA LEU A 348 -0.57 10.58 -23.51
C LEU A 348 -0.20 9.96 -24.85
N ASP A 349 0.86 9.13 -24.89
CA ASP A 349 1.11 8.19 -25.97
C ASP A 349 0.31 6.92 -25.70
N GLU A 350 -0.81 6.76 -26.40
CA GLU A 350 -1.73 5.64 -26.17
C GLU A 350 -1.09 4.28 -26.53
N LYS A 351 -0.11 4.24 -27.43
CA LYS A 351 0.62 3.00 -27.75
C LYS A 351 1.50 2.58 -26.58
N LEU A 352 2.32 3.49 -26.06
CA LEU A 352 3.15 3.26 -24.88
C LEU A 352 2.29 2.95 -23.66
N ASN A 353 1.13 3.63 -23.53
CA ASN A 353 0.18 3.36 -22.46
C ASN A 353 -0.33 1.91 -22.47
N GLN A 354 -0.64 1.35 -23.64
CA GLN A 354 -1.05 -0.05 -23.78
C GLN A 354 0.10 -1.05 -23.50
N GLU A 355 1.32 -0.69 -23.83
CA GLU A 355 2.51 -1.52 -23.60
C GLU A 355 2.97 -1.52 -22.14
N ALA A 356 2.61 -0.51 -21.35
CA ALA A 356 3.01 -0.31 -19.96
C ALA A 356 2.24 -1.22 -18.96
N ILE A 357 2.12 -2.49 -19.27
CA ILE A 357 1.51 -3.52 -18.40
C ILE A 357 2.51 -4.65 -18.08
N LYS A 358 3.76 -4.49 -18.50
CA LYS A 358 4.79 -5.55 -18.45
C LYS A 358 5.68 -5.50 -17.20
N GLY A 359 5.29 -4.74 -16.17
CA GLY A 359 6.06 -4.64 -14.92
C GLY A 359 7.38 -3.84 -15.06
N LEU A 360 7.45 -2.92 -16.02
CA LEU A 360 8.61 -2.04 -16.22
C LEU A 360 8.25 -0.58 -15.94
N THR A 361 9.18 0.16 -15.33
CA THR A 361 9.08 1.61 -15.23
C THR A 361 9.13 2.22 -16.62
N LEU A 362 8.04 2.90 -17.04
CA LEU A 362 7.89 3.40 -18.39
C LEU A 362 7.24 4.79 -18.42
N LYS A 363 7.86 5.72 -19.15
CA LYS A 363 7.24 7.00 -19.49
C LYS A 363 6.24 6.79 -20.64
N ILE A 364 5.00 7.23 -20.43
CA ILE A 364 3.89 7.05 -21.38
C ILE A 364 3.29 8.36 -21.88
N SER A 365 3.91 9.50 -21.59
CA SER A 365 3.56 10.79 -22.20
C SER A 365 4.33 11.01 -23.50
N THR A 366 3.73 11.80 -24.43
CA THR A 366 4.41 12.23 -25.65
C THR A 366 5.59 13.17 -25.34
N PRO A 367 6.54 13.38 -26.25
CA PRO A 367 7.61 14.37 -26.07
C PRO A 367 7.10 15.81 -25.93
N GLN A 368 5.91 16.13 -26.45
CA GLN A 368 5.26 17.44 -26.43
C GLN A 368 4.50 17.70 -25.13
N SER A 369 4.22 16.65 -24.36
CA SER A 369 3.49 16.78 -23.09
C SER A 369 4.22 17.70 -22.10
N ARG A 370 3.50 18.69 -21.58
CA ARG A 370 4.05 19.58 -20.53
C ARG A 370 4.26 18.86 -19.21
N VAL A 371 3.43 17.87 -18.93
CA VAL A 371 3.50 17.03 -17.73
C VAL A 371 3.95 15.64 -18.14
N GLU A 372 4.96 15.11 -17.49
CA GLU A 372 5.34 13.72 -17.72
C GLU A 372 4.34 12.77 -17.11
N VAL A 373 4.05 11.67 -17.80
CA VAL A 373 3.21 10.57 -17.31
C VAL A 373 4.01 9.29 -17.28
N TRP A 374 4.03 8.63 -16.10
CA TRP A 374 4.80 7.43 -15.87
C TRP A 374 3.94 6.28 -15.36
N VAL A 375 4.27 5.07 -15.72
CA VAL A 375 3.85 3.86 -15.00
C VAL A 375 5.06 3.34 -14.25
N VAL A 376 4.91 3.18 -12.93
CA VAL A 376 5.99 2.72 -12.04
C VAL A 376 5.45 1.53 -11.25
N PRO A 377 5.80 0.29 -11.61
CA PRO A 377 5.45 -0.87 -10.83
C PRO A 377 6.06 -0.78 -9.44
N THR A 378 5.22 -0.87 -8.41
CA THR A 378 5.70 -0.73 -7.03
C THR A 378 6.20 -2.05 -6.47
N ASP A 379 7.36 -2.03 -5.80
CA ASP A 379 7.90 -3.14 -5.01
C ASP A 379 8.17 -2.69 -3.57
N GLU A 380 7.14 -2.82 -2.73
CA GLU A 380 7.25 -2.49 -1.31
C GLU A 380 8.24 -3.39 -0.57
N GLY A 381 8.41 -4.63 -1.05
CA GLY A 381 9.34 -5.60 -0.49
C GLY A 381 10.79 -5.16 -0.65
N VAL A 382 11.20 -4.78 -1.87
CA VAL A 382 12.54 -4.22 -2.12
C VAL A 382 12.80 -3.02 -1.22
N MET A 383 11.81 -2.12 -1.07
CA MET A 383 11.97 -0.92 -0.26
C MET A 383 12.20 -1.26 1.21
N THR A 384 11.36 -2.12 1.79
CA THR A 384 11.53 -2.53 3.19
C THR A 384 12.81 -3.35 3.42
N ALA A 385 13.24 -4.14 2.44
CA ALA A 385 14.53 -4.84 2.49
C ALA A 385 15.71 -3.87 2.50
N GLN A 386 15.67 -2.82 1.66
CA GLN A 386 16.73 -1.81 1.60
C GLN A 386 16.79 -0.99 2.90
N GLU A 387 15.64 -0.64 3.47
CA GLU A 387 15.56 0.04 4.77
C GLU A 387 16.16 -0.80 5.89
N ALA A 388 15.80 -2.10 5.96
CA ALA A 388 16.37 -3.02 6.93
C ALA A 388 17.89 -3.16 6.75
N LEU A 389 18.37 -3.29 5.52
CA LEU A 389 19.79 -3.39 5.22
C LEU A 389 20.55 -2.13 5.66
N ASN A 390 20.02 -0.95 5.41
CA ASN A 390 20.63 0.33 5.79
C ASN A 390 20.70 0.47 7.33
N LEU A 391 19.62 0.13 8.02
CA LEU A 391 19.55 0.20 9.48
C LEU A 391 20.59 -0.72 10.16
N LEU A 392 20.78 -1.93 9.63
CA LEU A 392 21.72 -2.91 10.21
C LEU A 392 23.21 -2.61 9.91
N ARG A 393 23.48 -1.61 9.09
CA ARG A 393 24.84 -1.15 8.73
C ARG A 393 25.26 0.10 9.50
N SER A 394 24.27 0.86 10.00
CA SER A 394 24.48 2.08 10.82
C SER A 394 24.83 1.69 12.26
#